data_17269068727ec36791596832f12887b2
#
_entry.id   17269068727ec36791596832f12887b2
#
_cell.length_a   1.000
_cell.length_b   1.000
_cell.length_c   1.000
_cell.angle_alpha   90.00
_cell.angle_beta   90.00
_cell.angle_gamma   90.00
#
_symmetry.space_group_name_H-M   'P 1'
#
loop_
_entity.id
_entity.type
_entity.pdbx_description
1 polymer ?
#
loop_
_entity_poly.entity_id
_entity_poly.type
_entity_poly.pdbx_seq_one_letter_code
_entity_poly.pdbx_strand_id
1 'polypeptide(L)'
;KERIEKSRPPLLIDKSKIDGINVGNITDDFKVVSQADWIVEAVVERIDIKHNIYEKIFKERKKESIVSSNTSSIPISVLSEKLSEEDKKDFCITHFFNPVRYMDLLEIVKNDKSDLEKIKHLKNFCEVDLGKGAIVCNDTPGFLGNRIGVYAMQVAMTEAFSMKLSIEEADAIFGRP
;
A
#
# COMPACT_ATOMS: atom_id res chain seq x y z
N LYS A 1 1.16 10.35 17.55
CA LYS A 1 1.26 9.28 18.58
C LYS A 1 -0.09 9.05 19.25
N GLU A 2 -0.72 10.07 19.83
CA GLU A 2 -2.01 9.97 20.56
C GLU A 2 -3.11 9.23 19.77
N ARG A 3 -3.22 9.46 18.43
CA ARG A 3 -4.19 8.77 17.58
C ARG A 3 -3.90 7.25 17.50
N ILE A 4 -2.64 6.84 17.52
CA ILE A 4 -2.23 5.43 17.50
C ILE A 4 -2.59 4.76 18.83
N GLU A 5 -2.37 5.44 19.95
CA GLU A 5 -2.67 4.92 21.29
C GLU A 5 -4.18 4.76 21.56
N LYS A 6 -4.99 5.69 21.00
CA LYS A 6 -6.46 5.71 21.20
C LYS A 6 -7.22 4.93 20.14
N SER A 7 -6.55 4.34 19.13
CA SER A 7 -7.22 3.63 18.04
C SER A 7 -8.03 2.41 18.53
N ARG A 8 -9.12 2.16 17.84
CA ARG A 8 -9.96 0.97 18.01
C ARG A 8 -10.22 0.36 16.63
N PRO A 9 -9.81 -0.88 16.37
CA PRO A 9 -9.04 -1.79 17.24
C PRO A 9 -7.62 -1.25 17.54
N PRO A 10 -6.91 -1.77 18.58
CA PRO A 10 -5.59 -1.28 18.98
C PRO A 10 -4.54 -1.46 17.90
N LEU A 11 -3.80 -0.40 17.56
CA LEU A 11 -2.70 -0.47 16.58
C LEU A 11 -1.37 -0.90 17.21
N LEU A 12 -1.20 -0.76 18.52
CA LEU A 12 -0.05 -1.25 19.27
C LEU A 12 -0.50 -2.25 20.33
N ILE A 13 0.14 -3.42 20.40
CA ILE A 13 -0.03 -4.37 21.52
C ILE A 13 0.80 -3.87 22.71
N ASP A 14 2.06 -3.56 22.47
CA ASP A 14 2.99 -3.02 23.45
C ASP A 14 3.07 -1.51 23.29
N LYS A 15 2.46 -0.78 24.22
CA LYS A 15 2.44 0.68 24.18
C LYS A 15 3.83 1.33 24.28
N SER A 16 4.83 0.66 24.87
CA SER A 16 6.19 1.18 24.95
C SER A 16 6.83 1.36 23.57
N LYS A 17 6.37 0.61 22.56
CA LYS A 17 6.87 0.72 21.18
C LYS A 17 6.55 2.05 20.50
N ILE A 18 5.66 2.86 21.08
CA ILE A 18 5.36 4.20 20.56
C ILE A 18 6.56 5.14 20.57
N ASP A 19 7.50 4.91 21.47
CA ASP A 19 8.72 5.73 21.57
C ASP A 19 9.66 5.51 20.39
N GLY A 20 9.61 4.34 19.74
CA GLY A 20 10.33 4.07 18.50
C GLY A 20 9.76 4.78 17.25
N ILE A 21 8.58 5.42 17.37
CA ILE A 21 7.95 6.15 16.27
C ILE A 21 8.36 7.63 16.33
N ASN A 22 9.17 8.07 15.40
CA ASN A 22 9.46 9.50 15.22
C ASN A 22 8.40 10.12 14.30
N VAL A 23 7.99 11.35 14.62
CA VAL A 23 7.01 12.11 13.83
C VAL A 23 7.71 13.35 13.30
N GLY A 24 7.55 13.61 12.01
CA GLY A 24 8.11 14.78 11.33
C GLY A 24 7.12 15.32 10.29
N ASN A 25 7.52 16.35 9.59
CA ASN A 25 6.76 16.92 8.48
C ASN A 25 7.63 17.05 7.22
N ILE A 26 6.97 17.19 6.07
CA ILE A 26 7.64 17.24 4.76
C ILE A 26 8.44 18.53 4.56
N THR A 27 8.13 19.59 5.31
CA THR A 27 8.80 20.89 5.14
C THR A 27 10.13 20.94 5.88
N ASP A 28 10.15 20.52 7.14
CA ASP A 28 11.30 20.73 8.03
C ASP A 28 12.16 19.47 8.17
N ASP A 29 11.53 18.28 8.13
CA ASP A 29 12.17 17.01 8.50
C ASP A 29 12.46 16.09 7.29
N PHE A 30 12.26 16.57 6.07
CA PHE A 30 12.33 15.73 4.87
C PHE A 30 13.67 15.00 4.70
N LYS A 31 14.76 15.58 5.20
CA LYS A 31 16.09 14.96 5.14
C LYS A 31 16.20 13.59 5.80
N VAL A 32 15.26 13.21 6.67
CA VAL A 32 15.23 11.87 7.27
C VAL A 32 15.11 10.76 6.21
N VAL A 33 14.56 11.09 5.05
CA VAL A 33 14.44 10.18 3.89
C VAL A 33 15.80 9.62 3.46
N SER A 34 16.90 10.38 3.62
CA SER A 34 18.25 9.94 3.28
C SER A 34 18.80 8.84 4.19
N GLN A 35 18.15 8.55 5.31
CA GLN A 35 18.54 7.51 6.26
C GLN A 35 17.67 6.24 6.14
N ALA A 36 16.57 6.33 5.42
CA ALA A 36 15.59 5.24 5.31
C ALA A 36 16.05 4.15 4.34
N ASP A 37 15.86 2.89 4.72
CA ASP A 37 16.05 1.72 3.85
C ASP A 37 14.84 1.49 2.94
N TRP A 38 13.66 1.80 3.46
CA TRP A 38 12.39 1.71 2.74
C TRP A 38 11.54 2.95 3.01
N ILE A 39 11.05 3.56 1.95
CA ILE A 39 10.23 4.77 1.97
C ILE A 39 8.86 4.42 1.39
N VAL A 40 7.81 4.54 2.20
CA VAL A 40 6.43 4.30 1.77
C VAL A 40 5.71 5.63 1.60
N GLU A 41 5.33 5.96 0.38
CA GLU A 41 4.50 7.11 0.07
C GLU A 41 3.02 6.77 0.28
N ALA A 42 2.33 7.58 1.07
CA ALA A 42 0.90 7.44 1.36
C ALA A 42 0.20 8.82 1.40
N VAL A 43 0.60 9.73 0.50
CA VAL A 43 -0.05 11.04 0.35
C VAL A 43 -1.41 10.89 -0.35
N VAL A 44 -2.14 12.00 -0.51
CA VAL A 44 -3.45 12.00 -1.18
C VAL A 44 -3.36 11.39 -2.59
N GLU A 45 -4.43 10.72 -3.03
CA GLU A 45 -4.50 9.97 -4.28
C GLU A 45 -4.64 10.91 -5.50
N ARG A 46 -3.61 11.76 -5.68
CA ARG A 46 -3.49 12.72 -6.78
C ARG A 46 -2.12 12.59 -7.43
N ILE A 47 -2.10 12.31 -8.73
CA ILE A 47 -0.88 12.02 -9.48
C ILE A 47 0.12 13.18 -9.48
N ASP A 48 -0.36 14.42 -9.59
CA ASP A 48 0.49 15.61 -9.56
C ASP A 48 1.23 15.75 -8.22
N ILE A 49 0.55 15.49 -7.10
CA ILE A 49 1.14 15.54 -5.76
C ILE A 49 2.14 14.39 -5.57
N LYS A 50 1.79 13.19 -6.03
CA LYS A 50 2.67 12.01 -5.95
C LYS A 50 3.94 12.22 -6.77
N HIS A 51 3.86 12.70 -8.00
CA HIS A 51 5.04 13.02 -8.81
C HIS A 51 5.95 14.04 -8.14
N ASN A 52 5.39 15.11 -7.56
CA ASN A 52 6.17 16.12 -6.85
C ASN A 52 6.89 15.54 -5.62
N ILE A 53 6.26 14.63 -4.89
CA ILE A 53 6.90 14.00 -3.73
C ILE A 53 7.97 13.00 -4.17
N TYR A 54 7.74 12.24 -5.25
CA TYR A 54 8.76 11.32 -5.78
C TYR A 54 10.01 12.05 -6.23
N GLU A 55 9.89 13.17 -6.95
CA GLU A 55 11.04 13.99 -7.34
C GLU A 55 11.91 14.36 -6.12
N LYS A 56 11.27 14.77 -5.01
CA LYS A 56 11.97 15.08 -3.77
C LYS A 56 12.60 13.84 -3.13
N ILE A 57 11.86 12.73 -3.05
CA ILE A 57 12.34 11.48 -2.45
C ILE A 57 13.56 10.97 -3.21
N PHE A 58 13.48 10.85 -4.53
CA PHE A 58 14.57 10.30 -5.35
C PHE A 58 15.83 11.18 -5.37
N LYS A 59 15.68 12.49 -5.13
CA LYS A 59 16.79 13.42 -4.94
C LYS A 59 17.50 13.26 -3.61
N GLU A 60 16.77 12.98 -2.52
CA GLU A 60 17.29 13.00 -1.16
C GLU A 60 17.58 11.60 -0.59
N ARG A 61 16.94 10.54 -1.10
CA ARG A 61 17.07 9.18 -0.59
C ARG A 61 18.50 8.65 -0.71
N LYS A 62 18.87 7.68 0.11
CA LYS A 62 20.09 6.91 -0.16
C LYS A 62 19.84 5.98 -1.35
N LYS A 63 20.91 5.74 -2.13
CA LYS A 63 20.83 5.03 -3.43
C LYS A 63 20.27 3.61 -3.31
N GLU A 64 20.53 2.93 -2.20
CA GLU A 64 20.12 1.53 -1.98
C GLU A 64 18.68 1.39 -1.47
N SER A 65 18.03 2.49 -1.08
CA SER A 65 16.67 2.43 -0.51
C SER A 65 15.63 2.05 -1.56
N ILE A 66 14.60 1.35 -1.09
CA ILE A 66 13.41 1.07 -1.88
C ILE A 66 12.38 2.17 -1.65
N VAL A 67 11.74 2.63 -2.71
CA VAL A 67 10.63 3.57 -2.66
C VAL A 67 9.37 2.87 -3.11
N SER A 68 8.29 2.98 -2.33
CA SER A 68 7.02 2.39 -2.71
C SER A 68 5.85 3.37 -2.50
N SER A 69 4.81 3.22 -3.31
CA SER A 69 3.53 3.88 -3.13
C SER A 69 2.51 2.95 -2.48
N ASN A 70 1.71 3.47 -1.56
CA ASN A 70 0.57 2.74 -0.99
C ASN A 70 -0.74 3.06 -1.73
N THR A 71 -0.67 3.37 -3.02
CA THR A 71 -1.86 3.60 -3.86
C THR A 71 -2.73 2.35 -3.94
N SER A 72 -4.04 2.55 -4.05
CA SER A 72 -5.00 1.46 -4.27
C SER A 72 -5.49 1.37 -5.72
N SER A 73 -5.22 2.38 -6.55
CA SER A 73 -5.88 2.52 -7.85
C SER A 73 -5.01 3.05 -8.99
N ILE A 74 -3.97 3.84 -8.70
CA ILE A 74 -3.14 4.44 -9.74
C ILE A 74 -2.14 3.41 -10.25
N PRO A 75 -2.11 3.08 -11.56
CA PRO A 75 -1.15 2.14 -12.13
C PRO A 75 0.31 2.55 -11.86
N ILE A 76 1.19 1.58 -11.64
CA ILE A 76 2.61 1.86 -11.41
C ILE A 76 3.26 2.51 -12.63
N SER A 77 2.81 2.18 -13.82
CA SER A 77 3.24 2.81 -15.08
C SER A 77 3.02 4.32 -15.06
N VAL A 78 1.86 4.78 -14.57
CA VAL A 78 1.53 6.21 -14.42
C VAL A 78 2.34 6.85 -13.29
N LEU A 79 2.45 6.18 -12.14
CA LEU A 79 3.22 6.69 -10.99
C LEU A 79 4.70 6.90 -11.34
N SER A 80 5.28 5.98 -12.10
CA SER A 80 6.70 5.99 -12.47
C SER A 80 7.03 6.75 -13.76
N GLU A 81 6.05 7.37 -14.42
CA GLU A 81 6.22 8.02 -15.71
C GLU A 81 7.35 9.06 -15.71
N LYS A 82 7.48 9.85 -14.64
CA LYS A 82 8.49 10.90 -14.50
C LYS A 82 9.80 10.45 -13.85
N LEU A 83 9.90 9.19 -13.45
CA LEU A 83 11.14 8.65 -12.89
C LEU A 83 12.13 8.30 -13.99
N SER A 84 13.42 8.47 -13.69
CA SER A 84 14.49 7.97 -14.56
C SER A 84 14.44 6.43 -14.64
N GLU A 85 15.04 5.85 -15.69
CA GLU A 85 15.13 4.39 -15.84
C GLU A 85 15.88 3.73 -14.67
N GLU A 86 16.83 4.45 -14.06
CA GLU A 86 17.53 3.97 -12.87
C GLU A 86 16.65 3.99 -11.64
N ASP A 87 15.90 5.07 -11.42
CA ASP A 87 15.00 5.21 -10.27
C ASP A 87 13.83 4.22 -10.32
N LYS A 88 13.36 3.86 -11.51
CA LYS A 88 12.33 2.84 -11.70
C LYS A 88 12.74 1.47 -11.16
N LYS A 89 14.04 1.16 -11.10
CA LYS A 89 14.54 -0.11 -10.53
C LYS A 89 14.22 -0.23 -9.04
N ASP A 90 14.18 0.90 -8.35
CA ASP A 90 13.98 0.99 -6.91
C ASP A 90 12.55 1.35 -6.53
N PHE A 91 11.64 1.43 -7.50
CA PHE A 91 10.27 1.84 -7.30
C PHE A 91 9.27 0.69 -7.49
N CYS A 92 8.35 0.55 -6.53
CA CYS A 92 7.25 -0.42 -6.60
C CYS A 92 5.98 0.15 -5.93
N ILE A 93 4.89 -0.61 -5.95
CA ILE A 93 3.73 -0.37 -5.09
C ILE A 93 3.78 -1.40 -3.95
N THR A 94 3.45 -0.96 -2.74
CA THR A 94 3.16 -1.84 -1.60
C THR A 94 1.79 -1.46 -1.08
N HIS A 95 0.77 -2.19 -1.56
CA HIS A 95 -0.61 -1.93 -1.23
C HIS A 95 -1.02 -2.69 0.02
N PHE A 96 -1.11 -1.96 1.14
CA PHE A 96 -1.59 -2.47 2.41
C PHE A 96 -3.11 -2.34 2.51
N PHE A 97 -3.74 -3.34 3.10
CA PHE A 97 -5.18 -3.31 3.40
C PHE A 97 -5.42 -2.80 4.82
N ASN A 98 -6.44 -1.96 4.98
CA ASN A 98 -6.81 -1.41 6.29
C ASN A 98 -7.80 -2.33 7.03
N PRO A 99 -7.64 -2.49 8.33
CA PRO A 99 -6.60 -1.97 9.22
C PRO A 99 -5.27 -2.71 9.03
N VAL A 100 -4.19 -1.97 8.71
CA VAL A 100 -2.89 -2.53 8.29
C VAL A 100 -2.37 -3.62 9.23
N ARG A 101 -2.57 -3.45 10.53
CA ARG A 101 -2.11 -4.42 11.53
C ARG A 101 -2.83 -5.77 11.44
N TYR A 102 -4.11 -5.77 11.08
CA TYR A 102 -4.99 -6.95 11.16
C TYR A 102 -5.17 -7.65 9.81
N MET A 103 -4.94 -6.91 8.74
CA MET A 103 -5.04 -7.47 7.39
C MET A 103 -3.71 -8.06 6.97
N ASP A 104 -3.69 -9.36 6.75
CA ASP A 104 -2.46 -10.09 6.40
C ASP A 104 -1.99 -9.80 4.98
N LEU A 105 -2.92 -9.59 4.04
CA LEU A 105 -2.59 -9.38 2.63
C LEU A 105 -1.80 -8.10 2.42
N LEU A 106 -0.68 -8.23 1.71
CA LEU A 106 0.11 -7.14 1.15
C LEU A 106 0.40 -7.44 -0.32
N GLU A 107 0.00 -6.55 -1.20
CA GLU A 107 0.30 -6.65 -2.63
C GLU A 107 1.52 -5.83 -2.98
N ILE A 108 2.48 -6.45 -3.65
CA ILE A 108 3.67 -5.79 -4.19
C ILE A 108 3.52 -5.74 -5.70
N VAL A 109 3.39 -4.54 -6.28
CA VAL A 109 3.29 -4.37 -7.73
C VAL A 109 4.61 -3.80 -8.24
N LYS A 110 5.23 -4.51 -9.16
CA LYS A 110 6.49 -4.11 -9.79
C LYS A 110 6.26 -3.54 -11.18
N ASN A 111 7.16 -2.69 -11.62
CA ASN A 111 7.26 -2.29 -13.04
C ASN A 111 8.25 -3.19 -13.79
N ASP A 112 8.36 -3.01 -15.10
CA ASP A 112 9.23 -3.83 -15.99
C ASP A 112 10.72 -3.60 -15.75
N LYS A 113 11.09 -2.52 -15.05
CA LYS A 113 12.48 -2.15 -14.73
C LYS A 113 12.86 -2.50 -13.30
N SER A 114 11.88 -2.88 -12.46
CA SER A 114 12.13 -3.17 -11.05
C SER A 114 13.25 -4.18 -10.85
N ASP A 115 14.17 -3.89 -9.95
CA ASP A 115 15.20 -4.81 -9.51
C ASP A 115 14.56 -5.99 -8.77
N LEU A 116 14.61 -7.17 -9.36
CA LEU A 116 13.95 -8.37 -8.84
C LEU A 116 14.53 -8.85 -7.50
N GLU A 117 15.83 -8.64 -7.27
CA GLU A 117 16.44 -9.00 -6.00
C GLU A 117 15.98 -8.04 -4.88
N LYS A 118 15.84 -6.75 -5.17
CA LYS A 118 15.25 -5.79 -4.22
C LYS A 118 13.79 -6.11 -3.92
N ILE A 119 12.99 -6.45 -4.92
CA ILE A 119 11.59 -6.87 -4.74
C ILE A 119 11.50 -8.14 -3.88
N LYS A 120 12.35 -9.12 -4.12
CA LYS A 120 12.44 -10.35 -3.34
C LYS A 120 12.85 -10.07 -1.88
N HIS A 121 13.83 -9.20 -1.68
CA HIS A 121 14.27 -8.78 -0.36
C HIS A 121 13.14 -8.07 0.40
N LEU A 122 12.47 -7.11 -0.24
CA LEU A 122 11.32 -6.42 0.33
C LEU A 122 10.19 -7.39 0.68
N LYS A 123 9.87 -8.32 -0.22
CA LYS A 123 8.86 -9.35 0.02
C LYS A 123 9.21 -10.18 1.26
N ASN A 124 10.44 -10.67 1.34
CA ASN A 124 10.90 -11.46 2.48
C ASN A 124 10.81 -10.67 3.80
N PHE A 125 11.23 -9.40 3.81
CA PHE A 125 11.06 -8.52 4.98
C PHE A 125 9.59 -8.38 5.38
N CYS A 126 8.71 -8.17 4.41
CA CYS A 126 7.28 -8.05 4.69
C CYS A 126 6.69 -9.35 5.27
N GLU A 127 7.14 -10.52 4.81
CA GLU A 127 6.67 -11.81 5.29
C GLU A 127 7.23 -12.16 6.66
N VAL A 128 8.54 -12.02 6.85
CA VAL A 128 9.23 -12.48 8.06
C VAL A 128 9.12 -11.47 9.20
N ASP A 129 9.40 -10.19 8.92
CA ASP A 129 9.48 -9.17 9.96
C ASP A 129 8.14 -8.47 10.22
N LEU A 130 7.31 -8.27 9.19
CA LEU A 130 6.00 -7.65 9.33
C LEU A 130 4.85 -8.65 9.46
N GLY A 131 5.10 -9.95 9.24
CA GLY A 131 4.09 -11.01 9.34
C GLY A 131 2.98 -10.90 8.29
N LYS A 132 3.29 -10.39 7.08
CA LYS A 132 2.33 -10.23 5.98
C LYS A 132 2.33 -11.43 5.04
N GLY A 133 1.18 -11.73 4.45
CA GLY A 133 1.07 -12.59 3.27
C GLY A 133 1.37 -11.74 2.03
N ALA A 134 2.65 -11.59 1.66
CA ALA A 134 3.06 -10.71 0.58
C ALA A 134 2.98 -11.42 -0.78
N ILE A 135 2.22 -10.84 -1.72
CA ILE A 135 2.01 -11.37 -3.07
C ILE A 135 2.54 -10.37 -4.10
N VAL A 136 3.35 -10.86 -5.03
CA VAL A 136 3.78 -10.03 -6.19
C VAL A 136 2.70 -10.08 -7.25
N CYS A 137 2.16 -8.90 -7.59
CA CYS A 137 1.05 -8.73 -8.52
C CYS A 137 1.48 -8.02 -9.80
N ASN A 138 0.69 -8.19 -10.85
CA ASN A 138 0.81 -7.40 -12.07
C ASN A 138 0.16 -6.01 -11.89
N ASP A 139 0.58 -5.04 -12.71
CA ASP A 139 -0.02 -3.70 -12.80
C ASP A 139 -1.39 -3.78 -13.53
N THR A 140 -2.37 -4.36 -12.87
CA THR A 140 -3.76 -4.45 -13.38
C THR A 140 -4.69 -3.63 -12.50
N PRO A 141 -5.73 -2.99 -13.04
CA PRO A 141 -6.69 -2.22 -12.26
C PRO A 141 -7.26 -3.01 -11.07
N GLY A 142 -7.13 -2.47 -9.86
CA GLY A 142 -7.54 -3.12 -8.61
C GLY A 142 -6.61 -4.22 -8.14
N PHE A 143 -5.44 -4.39 -8.75
CA PHE A 143 -4.42 -5.42 -8.49
C PHE A 143 -5.04 -6.81 -8.36
N LEU A 144 -4.91 -7.49 -7.24
CA LEU A 144 -5.48 -8.82 -7.01
C LEU A 144 -6.68 -8.78 -6.05
N GLY A 145 -6.49 -8.24 -4.83
CA GLY A 145 -7.49 -8.31 -3.76
C GLY A 145 -8.73 -7.49 -4.07
N ASN A 146 -8.56 -6.21 -4.44
CA ASN A 146 -9.69 -5.37 -4.83
C ASN A 146 -10.42 -5.92 -6.06
N ARG A 147 -9.69 -6.47 -7.02
CA ARG A 147 -10.27 -7.06 -8.23
C ARG A 147 -11.15 -8.28 -7.92
N ILE A 148 -10.68 -9.17 -7.05
CA ILE A 148 -11.47 -10.33 -6.58
C ILE A 148 -12.67 -9.86 -5.78
N GLY A 149 -12.48 -8.92 -4.85
CA GLY A 149 -13.55 -8.39 -4.01
C GLY A 149 -14.66 -7.70 -4.81
N VAL A 150 -14.30 -6.84 -5.77
CA VAL A 150 -15.28 -6.18 -6.65
C VAL A 150 -16.01 -7.19 -7.53
N TYR A 151 -15.30 -8.19 -8.06
CA TYR A 151 -15.95 -9.25 -8.83
C TYR A 151 -16.95 -10.02 -7.99
N ALA A 152 -16.57 -10.42 -6.77
CA ALA A 152 -17.49 -11.13 -5.86
C ALA A 152 -18.72 -10.29 -5.51
N MET A 153 -18.54 -9.00 -5.22
CA MET A 153 -19.66 -8.08 -4.98
C MET A 153 -20.58 -7.96 -6.20
N GLN A 154 -20.01 -7.85 -7.40
CA GLN A 154 -20.79 -7.75 -8.63
C GLN A 154 -21.61 -9.02 -8.89
N VAL A 155 -21.03 -10.20 -8.67
CA VAL A 155 -21.75 -11.47 -8.78
C VAL A 155 -22.88 -11.51 -7.77
N ALA A 156 -22.61 -11.19 -6.50
CA ALA A 156 -23.64 -11.18 -5.46
C ALA A 156 -24.82 -10.25 -5.80
N MET A 157 -24.52 -9.02 -6.28
CA MET A 157 -25.55 -8.08 -6.71
C MET A 157 -26.35 -8.61 -7.90
N THR A 158 -25.69 -9.18 -8.90
CA THR A 158 -26.34 -9.72 -10.08
C THR A 158 -27.30 -10.84 -9.71
N GLU A 159 -26.88 -11.76 -8.84
CA GLU A 159 -27.73 -12.85 -8.35
C GLU A 159 -28.90 -12.32 -7.51
N ALA A 160 -28.66 -11.37 -6.61
CA ALA A 160 -29.73 -10.77 -5.81
C ALA A 160 -30.81 -10.13 -6.71
N PHE A 161 -30.43 -9.40 -7.76
CA PHE A 161 -31.36 -8.84 -8.73
C PHE A 161 -32.13 -9.93 -9.52
N SER A 162 -31.43 -10.98 -9.95
CA SER A 162 -32.06 -12.09 -10.69
C SER A 162 -33.11 -12.83 -9.84
N MET A 163 -32.83 -12.98 -8.56
CA MET A 163 -33.70 -13.60 -7.57
C MET A 163 -34.79 -12.65 -7.04
N LYS A 164 -34.79 -11.39 -7.47
CA LYS A 164 -35.72 -10.35 -7.01
C LYS A 164 -35.69 -10.11 -5.49
N LEU A 165 -34.54 -10.29 -4.87
CA LEU A 165 -34.38 -10.02 -3.44
C LEU A 165 -34.46 -8.50 -3.17
N SER A 166 -35.02 -8.13 -2.03
CA SER A 166 -34.91 -6.78 -1.50
C SER A 166 -33.46 -6.51 -1.05
N ILE A 167 -33.13 -5.25 -0.82
CA ILE A 167 -31.81 -4.86 -0.30
C ILE A 167 -31.57 -5.50 1.08
N GLU A 168 -32.59 -5.51 1.93
CA GLU A 168 -32.55 -6.07 3.30
C GLU A 168 -32.30 -7.60 3.27
N GLU A 169 -32.94 -8.31 2.32
CA GLU A 169 -32.73 -9.74 2.15
C GLU A 169 -31.31 -10.04 1.64
N ALA A 170 -30.84 -9.27 0.67
CA ALA A 170 -29.47 -9.41 0.16
C ALA A 170 -28.44 -9.11 1.26
N ASP A 171 -28.62 -8.05 2.04
CA ASP A 171 -27.75 -7.71 3.18
C ASP A 171 -27.78 -8.79 4.28
N ALA A 172 -28.93 -9.41 4.51
CA ALA A 172 -29.04 -10.51 5.49
C ALA A 172 -28.24 -11.75 5.07
N ILE A 173 -28.10 -11.98 3.75
CA ILE A 173 -27.38 -13.12 3.19
C ILE A 173 -25.86 -12.84 3.09
N PHE A 174 -25.47 -11.66 2.62
CA PHE A 174 -24.08 -11.34 2.28
C PHE A 174 -23.40 -10.38 3.26
N GLY A 175 -24.14 -9.53 3.94
CA GLY A 175 -23.60 -8.40 4.71
C GLY A 175 -23.42 -8.66 6.19
N ARG A 176 -23.98 -9.74 6.72
CA ARG A 176 -23.94 -10.06 8.16
C ARG A 176 -23.60 -11.53 8.34
N PRO A 177 -22.31 -11.85 8.64
CA PRO A 177 -21.92 -13.19 9.05
C PRO A 177 -22.56 -13.60 10.38
#